data_6bea6581ebe7fc68eda66acf26dfb77d
#
_entry.id   6bea6581ebe7fc68eda66acf26dfb77d
#
_cell.length_a   1.000
_cell.length_b   1.000
_cell.length_c   1.000
_cell.angle_alpha   90.00
_cell.angle_beta   90.00
_cell.angle_gamma   90.00
#
_symmetry.space_group_name_H-M   'P 1'
#
loop_
_entity.id
_entity.type
_entity.pdbx_description
1 polymer ?
#
loop_
_entity_poly.entity_id
_entity_poly.type
_entity_poly.pdbx_seq_one_letter_code
_entity_poly.pdbx_strand_id
1 'polypeptide(L)'
;MPKAAPKASRERRQRGSINAEEIIAGAFEVARRVSLDQLSMPVLAEHLGVGVTSIYWYFRKKEDLLNAMTDVAVDTVVRELPLMADDKPWQEVLYNHCHDSRALHREDQILTDLLLLRTSTYTRDATRRVFEMEEALLRRLVDAGFTTENALMVYNAASIYMRGMIINDRILRLSDAPTLDDRQRRIADWSALPLLGSLVDHHLLAGTSDEDFAFGMGRLISSFEALLAEQDTKAATGRTAARRVTAAQPAAKDPARSAAKAKAAPGRRKPEGRTRSAAS
;
A
#
# COMPACT_ATOMS: atom_id res chain seq x y z
N MET A 1 4.26 -12.13 61.97
CA MET A 1 3.91 -12.64 60.62
C MET A 1 2.61 -11.95 60.21
N PRO A 2 2.63 -10.99 59.27
CA PRO A 2 1.39 -10.38 58.80
C PRO A 2 0.67 -11.32 57.81
N LYS A 3 -0.61 -11.55 58.08
CA LYS A 3 -1.54 -12.32 57.22
C LYS A 3 -1.69 -11.61 55.85
N ALA A 4 -1.46 -12.34 54.77
CA ALA A 4 -1.73 -11.88 53.43
C ALA A 4 -3.20 -11.50 53.26
N ALA A 5 -3.47 -10.32 52.73
CA ALA A 5 -4.80 -9.85 52.38
C ALA A 5 -5.42 -10.77 51.30
N PRO A 6 -6.72 -11.05 51.36
CA PRO A 6 -7.37 -11.88 50.38
C PRO A 6 -7.40 -11.16 48.99
N LYS A 7 -6.90 -11.81 47.95
CA LYS A 7 -7.11 -11.39 46.56
C LYS A 7 -8.63 -11.30 46.31
N ALA A 8 -9.10 -10.12 45.99
CA ALA A 8 -10.48 -9.89 45.57
C ALA A 8 -10.76 -10.79 44.36
N SER A 9 -11.68 -11.73 44.57
CA SER A 9 -12.21 -12.57 43.48
C SER A 9 -13.04 -11.68 42.58
N ARG A 10 -12.50 -11.32 41.38
CA ARG A 10 -13.31 -10.72 40.32
C ARG A 10 -14.45 -11.67 40.02
N GLU A 11 -15.69 -11.22 40.25
CA GLU A 11 -16.90 -11.98 39.88
C GLU A 11 -16.83 -12.36 38.41
N ARG A 12 -16.92 -13.65 38.12
CA ARG A 12 -16.97 -14.17 36.75
C ARG A 12 -18.26 -13.74 36.08
N ARG A 13 -18.16 -13.02 34.96
CA ARG A 13 -19.32 -12.68 34.11
C ARG A 13 -20.16 -13.91 33.80
N GLN A 14 -21.50 -13.76 33.78
CA GLN A 14 -22.44 -14.87 33.46
C GLN A 14 -22.21 -15.38 32.01
N ARG A 15 -22.51 -16.67 31.81
CA ARG A 15 -22.46 -17.30 30.47
C ARG A 15 -23.36 -16.55 29.50
N GLY A 16 -22.85 -16.16 28.30
CA GLY A 16 -23.57 -15.44 27.27
C GLY A 16 -23.49 -13.91 27.35
N SER A 17 -22.68 -13.35 28.29
CA SER A 17 -22.54 -11.92 28.48
C SER A 17 -21.41 -11.28 27.68
N ILE A 18 -20.81 -11.98 26.70
CA ILE A 18 -19.71 -11.48 25.87
C ILE A 18 -20.02 -11.75 24.41
N ASN A 19 -19.64 -10.82 23.53
CA ASN A 19 -19.76 -10.94 22.07
C ASN A 19 -18.37 -10.97 21.39
N ALA A 20 -18.34 -11.17 20.07
CA ALA A 20 -17.09 -11.26 19.30
C ALA A 20 -16.32 -9.93 19.31
N GLU A 21 -17.00 -8.79 19.23
CA GLU A 21 -16.42 -7.46 19.24
C GLU A 21 -15.72 -7.18 20.57
N GLU A 22 -16.34 -7.52 21.70
CA GLU A 22 -15.72 -7.37 23.03
C GLU A 22 -14.49 -8.26 23.19
N ILE A 23 -14.51 -9.48 22.61
CA ILE A 23 -13.36 -10.38 22.63
C ILE A 23 -12.20 -9.79 21.81
N ILE A 24 -12.48 -9.27 20.62
CA ILE A 24 -11.46 -8.63 19.76
C ILE A 24 -10.89 -7.38 20.44
N ALA A 25 -11.75 -6.50 20.98
CA ALA A 25 -11.30 -5.31 21.70
C ALA A 25 -10.39 -5.66 22.88
N GLY A 26 -10.79 -6.62 23.71
CA GLY A 26 -9.97 -7.13 24.81
C GLY A 26 -8.66 -7.77 24.34
N ALA A 27 -8.66 -8.42 23.17
CA ALA A 27 -7.44 -8.98 22.59
C ALA A 27 -6.44 -7.88 22.18
N PHE A 28 -6.90 -6.77 21.64
CA PHE A 28 -6.04 -5.58 21.40
C PHE A 28 -5.48 -5.02 22.71
N GLU A 29 -6.31 -4.89 23.74
CA GLU A 29 -5.83 -4.42 25.06
C GLU A 29 -4.76 -5.33 25.66
N VAL A 30 -4.97 -6.65 25.60
CA VAL A 30 -3.98 -7.64 26.06
C VAL A 30 -2.72 -7.55 25.21
N ALA A 31 -2.83 -7.53 23.88
CA ALA A 31 -1.69 -7.47 22.97
C ALA A 31 -0.83 -6.23 23.19
N ARG A 32 -1.43 -5.04 23.43
CA ARG A 32 -0.69 -3.81 23.78
C ARG A 32 0.09 -3.92 25.09
N ARG A 33 -0.39 -4.75 26.02
CA ARG A 33 0.25 -4.92 27.34
C ARG A 33 1.36 -5.98 27.34
N VAL A 34 1.16 -7.12 26.65
CA VAL A 34 2.09 -8.25 26.72
C VAL A 34 2.74 -8.63 25.40
N SER A 35 2.37 -8.05 24.29
CA SER A 35 2.69 -8.33 22.89
C SER A 35 1.72 -9.31 22.23
N LEU A 36 1.71 -9.29 20.88
CA LEU A 36 0.89 -10.19 20.07
C LEU A 36 1.30 -11.66 20.23
N ASP A 37 2.61 -11.93 20.39
CA ASP A 37 3.15 -13.28 20.56
C ASP A 37 2.69 -13.92 21.87
N GLN A 38 2.68 -13.13 22.94
CA GLN A 38 2.25 -13.58 24.26
C GLN A 38 0.73 -13.62 24.47
N LEU A 39 -0.03 -13.04 23.54
CA LEU A 39 -1.50 -13.17 23.53
C LEU A 39 -1.88 -14.66 23.44
N SER A 40 -2.69 -15.13 24.39
CA SER A 40 -3.23 -16.48 24.39
C SER A 40 -4.69 -16.48 24.84
N MET A 41 -5.45 -17.53 24.46
CA MET A 41 -6.86 -17.66 24.86
C MET A 41 -7.06 -17.65 26.38
N PRO A 42 -6.20 -18.32 27.20
CA PRO A 42 -6.32 -18.22 28.66
C PRO A 42 -6.05 -16.81 29.21
N VAL A 43 -5.00 -16.12 28.72
CA VAL A 43 -4.67 -14.75 29.16
C VAL A 43 -5.81 -13.78 28.81
N LEU A 44 -6.38 -13.93 27.62
CA LEU A 44 -7.53 -13.13 27.19
C LEU A 44 -8.78 -13.41 28.04
N ALA A 45 -9.05 -14.68 28.33
CA ALA A 45 -10.17 -15.06 29.19
C ALA A 45 -10.05 -14.49 30.61
N GLU A 46 -8.85 -14.50 31.18
CA GLU A 46 -8.55 -13.89 32.47
C GLU A 46 -8.79 -12.36 32.44
N HIS A 47 -8.30 -11.69 31.37
CA HIS A 47 -8.49 -10.26 31.18
C HIS A 47 -9.96 -9.86 31.11
N LEU A 48 -10.76 -10.63 30.35
CA LEU A 48 -12.19 -10.38 30.15
C LEU A 48 -13.06 -10.86 31.32
N GLY A 49 -12.50 -11.60 32.29
CA GLY A 49 -13.27 -12.17 33.42
C GLY A 49 -14.26 -13.24 33.01
N VAL A 50 -13.97 -13.99 31.92
CA VAL A 50 -14.84 -15.06 31.41
C VAL A 50 -14.15 -16.41 31.45
N GLY A 51 -14.91 -17.50 31.25
CA GLY A 51 -14.32 -18.83 31.03
C GLY A 51 -13.68 -18.93 29.65
N VAL A 52 -12.52 -19.59 29.55
CA VAL A 52 -11.81 -19.76 28.26
C VAL A 52 -12.71 -20.45 27.21
N THR A 53 -13.61 -21.32 27.60
CA THR A 53 -14.60 -21.97 26.74
C THR A 53 -15.53 -20.96 26.03
N SER A 54 -15.82 -19.83 26.70
CA SER A 54 -16.65 -18.75 26.10
C SER A 54 -15.96 -18.10 24.92
N ILE A 55 -14.61 -17.96 24.95
CA ILE A 55 -13.84 -17.44 23.83
C ILE A 55 -13.79 -18.45 22.69
N TYR A 56 -13.55 -19.75 23.01
CA TYR A 56 -13.52 -20.82 22.01
C TYR A 56 -14.86 -21.04 21.28
N TRP A 57 -15.95 -20.55 21.84
CA TRP A 57 -17.24 -20.59 21.16
C TRP A 57 -17.27 -19.64 19.95
N TYR A 58 -16.57 -18.49 20.02
CA TYR A 58 -16.44 -17.50 18.94
C TYR A 58 -15.22 -17.78 18.04
N PHE A 59 -14.09 -18.08 18.63
CA PHE A 59 -12.81 -18.27 17.94
C PHE A 59 -12.24 -19.65 18.31
N ARG A 60 -12.32 -20.58 17.37
CA ARG A 60 -11.91 -21.98 17.62
C ARG A 60 -10.42 -22.15 17.87
N LYS A 61 -9.59 -21.24 17.37
CA LYS A 61 -8.14 -21.18 17.54
C LYS A 61 -7.66 -19.74 17.62
N LYS A 62 -6.46 -19.54 18.17
CA LYS A 62 -5.81 -18.21 18.24
C LYS A 62 -5.74 -17.53 16.87
N GLU A 63 -5.50 -18.32 15.82
CA GLU A 63 -5.38 -17.84 14.45
C GLU A 63 -6.67 -17.17 13.93
N ASP A 64 -7.84 -17.73 14.27
CA ASP A 64 -9.13 -17.14 13.91
C ASP A 64 -9.33 -15.77 14.58
N LEU A 65 -8.92 -15.65 15.86
CA LEU A 65 -8.94 -14.38 16.59
C LEU A 65 -7.98 -13.37 15.95
N LEU A 66 -6.74 -13.78 15.63
CA LEU A 66 -5.76 -12.90 15.02
C LEU A 66 -6.19 -12.43 13.63
N ASN A 67 -6.87 -13.24 12.84
CA ASN A 67 -7.44 -12.84 11.56
C ASN A 67 -8.56 -11.79 11.76
N ALA A 68 -9.44 -11.99 12.72
CA ALA A 68 -10.46 -10.99 13.05
C ALA A 68 -9.86 -9.68 13.57
N MET A 69 -8.79 -9.75 14.37
CA MET A 69 -8.03 -8.56 14.77
C MET A 69 -7.39 -7.86 13.56
N THR A 70 -6.88 -8.63 12.59
CA THR A 70 -6.30 -8.07 11.36
C THR A 70 -7.34 -7.30 10.55
N ASP A 71 -8.57 -7.81 10.44
CA ASP A 71 -9.66 -7.10 9.75
C ASP A 71 -10.01 -5.77 10.45
N VAL A 72 -10.08 -5.77 11.78
CA VAL A 72 -10.28 -4.54 12.57
C VAL A 72 -9.10 -3.57 12.42
N ALA A 73 -7.88 -4.08 12.34
CA ALA A 73 -6.69 -3.26 12.09
C ALA A 73 -6.75 -2.59 10.71
N VAL A 74 -7.17 -3.31 9.66
CA VAL A 74 -7.42 -2.75 8.31
C VAL A 74 -8.48 -1.65 8.38
N ASP A 75 -9.61 -1.90 9.05
CA ASP A 75 -10.67 -0.91 9.20
C ASP A 75 -10.19 0.35 9.93
N THR A 76 -9.33 0.19 10.92
CA THR A 76 -8.72 1.30 11.63
C THR A 76 -7.84 2.13 10.69
N VAL A 77 -6.95 1.50 9.94
CA VAL A 77 -6.07 2.20 8.99
C VAL A 77 -6.88 2.94 7.92
N VAL A 78 -7.86 2.29 7.31
CA VAL A 78 -8.71 2.92 6.27
C VAL A 78 -9.51 4.10 6.83
N ARG A 79 -9.97 4.03 8.07
CA ARG A 79 -10.75 5.11 8.70
C ARG A 79 -9.88 6.29 9.13
N GLU A 80 -8.72 6.01 9.72
CA GLU A 80 -7.83 7.03 10.26
C GLU A 80 -6.94 7.70 9.20
N LEU A 81 -6.84 7.10 8.01
CA LEU A 81 -6.12 7.65 6.86
C LEU A 81 -7.09 8.03 5.74
N PRO A 82 -8.02 8.97 5.95
CA PRO A 82 -8.89 9.41 4.89
C PRO A 82 -8.05 10.02 3.78
N LEU A 83 -8.35 9.67 2.55
CA LEU A 83 -7.75 10.34 1.40
C LEU A 83 -8.16 11.81 1.44
N MET A 84 -7.16 12.68 1.41
CA MET A 84 -7.36 14.12 1.54
C MET A 84 -8.24 14.68 0.43
N ALA A 85 -8.86 15.82 0.73
CA ALA A 85 -9.70 16.58 -0.18
C ALA A 85 -9.06 16.79 -1.57
N ASP A 86 -9.90 16.89 -2.59
CA ASP A 86 -9.49 16.92 -4.01
C ASP A 86 -8.68 18.15 -4.44
N ASP A 87 -8.54 19.15 -3.57
CA ASP A 87 -7.85 20.42 -3.84
C ASP A 87 -6.33 20.43 -3.59
N LYS A 88 -5.81 19.35 -2.98
CA LYS A 88 -4.37 19.27 -2.65
C LYS A 88 -3.54 18.73 -3.81
N PRO A 89 -2.31 19.27 -4.04
CA PRO A 89 -1.40 18.70 -5.02
C PRO A 89 -1.01 17.27 -4.67
N TRP A 90 -0.79 16.44 -5.67
CA TRP A 90 -0.47 15.01 -5.48
C TRP A 90 0.75 14.77 -4.58
N GLN A 91 1.73 15.67 -4.61
CA GLN A 91 2.92 15.60 -3.75
C GLN A 91 2.53 15.63 -2.27
N GLU A 92 1.65 16.57 -1.92
CA GLU A 92 1.16 16.73 -0.55
C GLU A 92 0.29 15.54 -0.14
N VAL A 93 -0.57 15.07 -1.02
CA VAL A 93 -1.41 13.89 -0.77
C VAL A 93 -0.56 12.65 -0.50
N LEU A 94 0.42 12.38 -1.35
CA LEU A 94 1.30 11.22 -1.21
C LEU A 94 2.17 11.32 0.05
N TYR A 95 2.75 12.50 0.30
CA TYR A 95 3.56 12.75 1.50
C TYR A 95 2.75 12.51 2.78
N ASN A 96 1.59 13.15 2.88
CA ASN A 96 0.76 13.08 4.08
C ASN A 96 0.22 11.67 4.29
N HIS A 97 -0.21 10.98 3.24
CA HIS A 97 -0.62 9.57 3.36
C HIS A 97 0.49 8.70 3.96
N CYS A 98 1.72 8.84 3.49
CA CYS A 98 2.85 8.08 4.02
C CYS A 98 3.25 8.52 5.43
N HIS A 99 3.24 9.82 5.70
CA HIS A 99 3.55 10.40 7.01
C HIS A 99 2.53 9.96 8.07
N ASP A 100 1.24 10.12 7.78
CA ASP A 100 0.15 9.82 8.72
C ASP A 100 0.02 8.31 8.95
N SER A 101 0.24 7.50 7.89
CA SER A 101 0.34 6.05 8.03
C SER A 101 1.47 5.67 9.00
N ARG A 102 2.65 6.26 8.84
CA ARG A 102 3.77 6.01 9.76
C ARG A 102 3.45 6.47 11.19
N ALA A 103 2.82 7.63 11.36
CA ALA A 103 2.41 8.14 12.67
C ALA A 103 1.42 7.18 13.35
N LEU A 104 0.40 6.71 12.64
CA LEU A 104 -0.59 5.76 13.14
C LEU A 104 0.06 4.44 13.60
N HIS A 105 0.98 3.89 12.82
CA HIS A 105 1.70 2.67 13.17
C HIS A 105 2.68 2.85 14.35
N ARG A 106 3.20 4.07 14.55
CA ARG A 106 4.02 4.41 15.73
C ARG A 106 3.20 4.56 16.99
N GLU A 107 1.97 5.05 16.88
CA GLU A 107 1.03 5.20 17.98
C GLU A 107 0.49 3.84 18.44
N ASP A 108 0.05 3.00 17.51
CA ASP A 108 -0.41 1.65 17.81
C ASP A 108 0.44 0.57 17.10
N GLN A 109 1.44 0.08 17.82
CA GLN A 109 2.38 -0.92 17.30
C GLN A 109 1.74 -2.27 16.96
N ILE A 110 0.56 -2.57 17.52
CA ILE A 110 -0.17 -3.80 17.19
C ILE A 110 -0.66 -3.77 15.75
N LEU A 111 -0.92 -2.59 15.17
CA LEU A 111 -1.19 -2.46 13.73
C LEU A 111 0.01 -2.93 12.90
N THR A 112 1.23 -2.54 13.28
CA THR A 112 2.46 -3.00 12.60
C THR A 112 2.62 -4.51 12.69
N ASP A 113 2.44 -5.06 13.88
CA ASP A 113 2.58 -6.50 14.12
C ASP A 113 1.55 -7.31 13.30
N LEU A 114 0.29 -6.84 13.22
CA LEU A 114 -0.78 -7.51 12.48
C LEU A 114 -0.68 -7.33 10.96
N LEU A 115 -0.36 -6.12 10.49
CA LEU A 115 -0.49 -5.76 9.07
C LEU A 115 0.82 -5.88 8.28
N LEU A 116 1.98 -5.70 8.92
CA LEU A 116 3.26 -5.66 8.24
C LEU A 116 4.21 -6.81 8.62
N LEU A 117 4.18 -7.29 9.86
CA LEU A 117 5.11 -8.33 10.31
C LEU A 117 4.49 -9.73 10.25
N ARG A 118 3.18 -9.84 10.48
CA ARG A 118 2.49 -11.11 10.37
C ARG A 118 2.05 -11.37 8.94
N THR A 119 2.36 -12.56 8.41
CA THR A 119 1.81 -13.06 7.15
C THR A 119 0.37 -13.55 7.38
N SER A 120 -0.61 -12.65 7.35
CA SER A 120 -2.02 -13.00 7.48
C SER A 120 -2.74 -12.86 6.14
N THR A 121 -3.77 -13.69 5.99
CA THR A 121 -4.73 -13.51 4.91
C THR A 121 -5.83 -12.56 5.40
N TYR A 122 -6.06 -11.49 4.67
CA TYR A 122 -7.21 -10.62 4.91
C TYR A 122 -8.50 -11.32 4.49
N THR A 123 -9.60 -10.98 5.14
CA THR A 123 -10.91 -11.36 4.60
C THR A 123 -11.12 -10.65 3.26
N ARG A 124 -12.10 -11.14 2.49
CA ARG A 124 -12.47 -10.52 1.21
C ARG A 124 -12.85 -9.05 1.37
N ASP A 125 -13.56 -8.72 2.44
CA ASP A 125 -14.02 -7.35 2.69
C ASP A 125 -12.88 -6.42 3.10
N ALA A 126 -11.97 -6.88 3.97
CA ALA A 126 -10.75 -6.14 4.31
C ALA A 126 -9.87 -5.91 3.07
N THR A 127 -9.65 -6.95 2.25
CA THR A 127 -8.92 -6.83 0.98
C THR A 127 -9.54 -5.79 0.05
N ARG A 128 -10.88 -5.80 -0.08
CA ARG A 128 -11.58 -4.83 -0.92
C ARG A 128 -11.34 -3.39 -0.43
N ARG A 129 -11.43 -3.14 0.89
CA ARG A 129 -11.20 -1.80 1.45
C ARG A 129 -9.77 -1.30 1.25
N VAL A 130 -8.78 -2.18 1.39
CA VAL A 130 -7.38 -1.82 1.07
C VAL A 130 -7.25 -1.41 -0.39
N PHE A 131 -7.79 -2.21 -1.32
CA PHE A 131 -7.71 -1.90 -2.75
C PHE A 131 -8.50 -0.66 -3.14
N GLU A 132 -9.63 -0.36 -2.50
CA GLU A 132 -10.37 0.89 -2.71
C GLU A 132 -9.53 2.11 -2.31
N MET A 133 -8.78 2.02 -1.21
CA MET A 133 -7.86 3.07 -0.78
C MET A 133 -6.68 3.23 -1.75
N GLU A 134 -6.07 2.11 -2.18
CA GLU A 134 -4.98 2.13 -3.15
C GLU A 134 -5.43 2.69 -4.51
N GLU A 135 -6.59 2.27 -5.01
CA GLU A 135 -7.19 2.77 -6.25
C GLU A 135 -7.39 4.29 -6.21
N ALA A 136 -7.85 4.82 -5.07
CA ALA A 136 -8.07 6.25 -4.93
C ALA A 136 -6.73 7.04 -4.95
N LEU A 137 -5.66 6.52 -4.33
CA LEU A 137 -4.32 7.11 -4.42
C LEU A 137 -3.76 7.06 -5.85
N LEU A 138 -3.90 5.91 -6.53
CA LEU A 138 -3.48 5.77 -7.93
C LEU A 138 -4.23 6.74 -8.83
N ARG A 139 -5.53 6.91 -8.63
CA ARG A 139 -6.36 7.87 -9.37
C ARG A 139 -5.83 9.30 -9.24
N ARG A 140 -5.47 9.71 -8.02
CA ARG A 140 -4.85 11.04 -7.78
C ARG A 140 -3.56 11.24 -8.58
N LEU A 141 -2.72 10.22 -8.67
CA LEU A 141 -1.49 10.29 -9.46
C LEU A 141 -1.79 10.33 -10.98
N VAL A 142 -2.76 9.55 -11.45
CA VAL A 142 -3.17 9.58 -12.86
C VAL A 142 -3.79 10.94 -13.23
N ASP A 143 -4.64 11.51 -12.38
CA ASP A 143 -5.24 12.83 -12.57
C ASP A 143 -4.19 13.95 -12.58
N ALA A 144 -3.07 13.75 -11.89
CA ALA A 144 -1.91 14.65 -11.92
C ALA A 144 -1.07 14.52 -13.21
N GLY A 145 -1.37 13.54 -14.08
CA GLY A 145 -0.74 13.36 -15.39
C GLY A 145 0.19 12.15 -15.51
N PHE A 146 0.39 11.34 -14.48
CA PHE A 146 1.16 10.10 -14.62
C PHE A 146 0.42 9.08 -15.50
N THR A 147 1.15 8.29 -16.31
CA THR A 147 0.56 7.07 -16.87
C THR A 147 0.19 6.10 -15.75
N THR A 148 -0.74 5.20 -15.98
CA THR A 148 -1.15 4.19 -14.98
C THR A 148 0.03 3.37 -14.47
N GLU A 149 0.95 2.99 -15.36
CA GLU A 149 2.16 2.23 -15.01
C GLU A 149 3.08 3.07 -14.10
N ASN A 150 3.32 4.35 -14.45
CA ASN A 150 4.15 5.23 -13.64
C ASN A 150 3.50 5.57 -12.30
N ALA A 151 2.18 5.77 -12.26
CA ALA A 151 1.42 5.96 -11.02
C ALA A 151 1.61 4.78 -10.06
N LEU A 152 1.51 3.54 -10.57
CA LEU A 152 1.76 2.33 -9.77
C LEU A 152 3.21 2.26 -9.29
N MET A 153 4.19 2.59 -10.13
CA MET A 153 5.62 2.60 -9.72
C MET A 153 5.89 3.66 -8.64
N VAL A 154 5.33 4.85 -8.75
CA VAL A 154 5.41 5.94 -7.76
C VAL A 154 4.80 5.48 -6.43
N TYR A 155 3.57 4.96 -6.46
CA TYR A 155 2.89 4.42 -5.29
C TYR A 155 3.71 3.33 -4.60
N ASN A 156 4.18 2.34 -5.37
CA ASN A 156 4.97 1.23 -4.83
C ASN A 156 6.28 1.71 -4.18
N ALA A 157 7.02 2.61 -4.83
CA ALA A 157 8.26 3.14 -4.28
C ALA A 157 8.04 3.90 -2.96
N ALA A 158 7.03 4.78 -2.91
CA ALA A 158 6.65 5.50 -1.71
C ALA A 158 6.19 4.55 -0.58
N SER A 159 5.34 3.56 -0.92
CA SER A 159 4.83 2.56 0.04
C SER A 159 5.93 1.67 0.60
N ILE A 160 6.89 1.23 -0.23
CA ILE A 160 8.03 0.42 0.22
C ILE A 160 8.92 1.24 1.17
N TYR A 161 9.21 2.50 0.83
CA TYR A 161 9.97 3.39 1.72
C TYR A 161 9.26 3.59 3.06
N MET A 162 7.99 3.96 3.05
CA MET A 162 7.17 4.13 4.25
C MET A 162 7.15 2.86 5.11
N ARG A 163 6.83 1.69 4.51
CA ARG A 163 6.79 0.40 5.24
C ARG A 163 8.15 0.04 5.81
N GLY A 164 9.23 0.29 5.08
CA GLY A 164 10.61 0.10 5.57
C GLY A 164 10.88 0.92 6.82
N MET A 165 10.48 2.20 6.84
CA MET A 165 10.60 3.07 8.00
C MET A 165 9.76 2.56 9.20
N ILE A 166 8.52 2.15 8.97
CA ILE A 166 7.62 1.61 10.01
C ILE A 166 8.21 0.32 10.62
N ILE A 167 8.64 -0.62 9.78
CA ILE A 167 9.21 -1.90 10.24
C ILE A 167 10.50 -1.66 11.01
N ASN A 168 11.38 -0.78 10.52
CA ASN A 168 12.62 -0.46 11.21
C ASN A 168 12.36 0.23 12.57
N ASP A 169 11.43 1.17 12.63
CA ASP A 169 10.93 1.78 13.87
C ASP A 169 10.46 0.70 14.88
N ARG A 170 9.70 -0.28 14.40
CA ARG A 170 9.21 -1.39 15.23
C ARG A 170 10.33 -2.27 15.74
N ILE A 171 11.29 -2.63 14.89
CA ILE A 171 12.45 -3.43 15.27
C ILE A 171 13.30 -2.71 16.33
N LEU A 172 13.55 -1.41 16.16
CA LEU A 172 14.29 -0.60 17.14
C LEU A 172 13.58 -0.55 18.48
N ARG A 173 12.26 -0.46 18.52
CA ARG A 173 11.47 -0.49 19.77
C ARG A 173 11.39 -1.87 20.44
N LEU A 174 11.52 -2.95 19.67
CA LEU A 174 11.61 -4.32 20.21
C LEU A 174 12.99 -4.60 20.80
N SER A 175 14.00 -3.84 20.41
CA SER A 175 15.35 -3.94 20.93
C SER A 175 15.50 -3.05 22.17
N ASP A 176 16.07 -3.59 23.24
CA ASP A 176 16.47 -2.78 24.42
C ASP A 176 17.60 -1.79 24.09
N ALA A 177 18.20 -1.92 22.90
CA ALA A 177 19.25 -1.06 22.38
C ALA A 177 18.80 -0.40 21.07
N PRO A 178 18.28 0.84 21.10
CA PRO A 178 17.75 1.53 19.93
C PRO A 178 18.79 1.97 18.90
N THR A 179 20.07 1.73 19.15
CA THR A 179 21.19 2.07 18.27
C THR A 179 22.24 0.99 18.33
N LEU A 180 23.37 1.18 17.65
CA LEU A 180 24.54 0.33 17.87
C LEU A 180 24.71 0.09 19.37
N ASP A 181 24.47 -1.17 19.78
CA ASP A 181 24.65 -1.61 21.16
C ASP A 181 25.97 -1.06 21.70
N ASP A 182 25.99 -0.59 22.95
CA ASP A 182 27.23 -0.13 23.61
C ASP A 182 28.38 -1.15 23.49
N ARG A 183 28.05 -2.43 23.40
CA ARG A 183 29.01 -3.47 23.14
C ARG A 183 29.61 -3.37 21.73
N GLN A 184 28.77 -3.17 20.69
CA GLN A 184 29.23 -2.99 19.31
C GLN A 184 30.06 -1.71 19.17
N ARG A 185 29.67 -0.63 19.84
CA ARG A 185 30.45 0.62 19.90
C ARG A 185 31.82 0.42 20.52
N ARG A 186 31.96 -0.43 21.56
CA ARG A 186 33.23 -0.75 22.20
C ARG A 186 34.12 -1.71 21.42
N ILE A 187 33.54 -2.55 20.57
CA ILE A 187 34.28 -3.53 19.75
C ILE A 187 34.81 -2.90 18.46
N ALA A 188 34.13 -1.91 17.91
CA ALA A 188 34.54 -1.29 16.65
C ALA A 188 35.79 -0.44 16.82
N ASP A 189 36.77 -0.65 15.95
CA ASP A 189 37.93 0.23 15.82
C ASP A 189 37.55 1.44 14.95
N TRP A 190 37.09 2.49 15.60
CA TRP A 190 36.67 3.72 14.92
C TRP A 190 37.82 4.46 14.23
N SER A 191 39.08 4.21 14.61
CA SER A 191 40.24 4.77 13.91
C SER A 191 40.41 4.21 12.49
N ALA A 192 39.97 2.96 12.30
CA ALA A 192 39.93 2.32 10.98
C ALA A 192 38.68 2.74 10.16
N LEU A 193 37.70 3.41 10.76
CA LEU A 193 36.41 3.78 10.18
C LEU A 193 36.14 5.30 10.35
N PRO A 194 36.98 6.19 9.80
CA PRO A 194 36.94 7.61 10.11
C PRO A 194 35.61 8.30 9.76
N LEU A 195 34.93 7.89 8.68
CA LEU A 195 33.64 8.46 8.31
C LEU A 195 32.54 8.03 9.27
N LEU A 196 32.45 6.75 9.58
CA LEU A 196 31.46 6.26 10.55
C LEU A 196 31.75 6.77 11.95
N GLY A 197 33.05 6.81 12.35
CA GLY A 197 33.47 7.34 13.64
C GLY A 197 33.06 8.80 13.87
N SER A 198 33.09 9.63 12.82
CA SER A 198 32.64 11.02 12.90
C SER A 198 31.11 11.20 13.04
N LEU A 199 30.33 10.17 12.68
CA LEU A 199 28.86 10.24 12.65
C LEU A 199 28.21 9.50 13.82
N VAL A 200 28.89 8.49 14.39
CA VAL A 200 28.29 7.53 15.33
C VAL A 200 27.73 8.16 16.60
N ASP A 201 28.24 9.31 17.02
CA ASP A 201 27.75 10.02 18.20
C ASP A 201 26.62 11.01 17.91
N HIS A 202 26.39 11.31 16.63
CA HIS A 202 25.43 12.33 16.19
C HIS A 202 24.27 11.75 15.36
N HIS A 203 24.49 10.62 14.70
CA HIS A 203 23.52 10.00 13.82
C HIS A 203 23.34 8.52 14.11
N LEU A 204 22.10 8.06 14.01
CA LEU A 204 21.77 6.64 14.06
C LEU A 204 22.06 6.02 12.69
N LEU A 205 22.77 4.88 12.64
CA LEU A 205 23.07 4.19 11.39
C LEU A 205 21.84 3.59 10.72
N ALA A 206 20.72 3.55 11.39
CA ALA A 206 19.42 3.12 10.85
C ALA A 206 18.36 4.12 11.32
N GLY A 207 18.53 5.38 10.97
CA GLY A 207 17.67 6.48 11.38
C GLY A 207 16.22 6.26 10.95
N THR A 208 15.30 6.44 11.90
CA THR A 208 13.85 6.42 11.68
C THR A 208 13.18 7.65 12.25
N SER A 209 13.95 8.74 12.44
CA SER A 209 13.42 10.01 12.89
C SER A 209 12.44 10.61 11.87
N ASP A 210 11.72 11.64 12.29
CA ASP A 210 10.83 12.37 11.38
C ASP A 210 11.65 13.16 10.34
N GLU A 211 12.87 13.57 10.71
CA GLU A 211 13.81 14.22 9.80
C GLU A 211 14.33 13.24 8.71
N ASP A 212 14.71 12.01 9.11
CA ASP A 212 15.11 10.96 8.15
C ASP A 212 13.97 10.63 7.18
N PHE A 213 12.74 10.52 7.71
CA PHE A 213 11.56 10.27 6.88
C PHE A 213 11.32 11.41 5.90
N ALA A 214 11.31 12.66 6.38
CA ALA A 214 11.07 13.84 5.55
C ALA A 214 12.14 13.99 4.46
N PHE A 215 13.43 13.76 4.80
CA PHE A 215 14.51 13.79 3.84
C PHE A 215 14.31 12.76 2.72
N GLY A 216 14.09 11.49 3.06
CA GLY A 216 13.98 10.43 2.08
C GLY A 216 12.71 10.54 1.23
N MET A 217 11.55 10.81 1.86
CA MET A 217 10.29 11.00 1.13
C MET A 217 10.34 12.24 0.23
N GLY A 218 10.94 13.33 0.69
CA GLY A 218 11.13 14.53 -0.13
C GLY A 218 12.01 14.26 -1.37
N ARG A 219 13.07 13.44 -1.24
CA ARG A 219 13.90 13.04 -2.39
C ARG A 219 13.13 12.15 -3.37
N LEU A 220 12.32 11.22 -2.88
CA LEU A 220 11.45 10.39 -3.71
C LEU A 220 10.46 11.26 -4.51
N ILE A 221 9.76 12.18 -3.84
CA ILE A 221 8.80 13.08 -4.48
C ILE A 221 9.48 13.92 -5.57
N SER A 222 10.66 14.50 -5.30
CA SER A 222 11.41 15.24 -6.32
C SER A 222 11.79 14.37 -7.53
N SER A 223 12.10 13.09 -7.30
CA SER A 223 12.37 12.15 -8.40
C SER A 223 11.11 11.82 -9.19
N PHE A 224 9.95 11.74 -8.54
CA PHE A 224 8.67 11.52 -9.22
C PHE A 224 8.23 12.74 -10.05
N GLU A 225 8.50 13.95 -9.58
CA GLU A 225 8.30 15.18 -10.36
C GLU A 225 9.14 15.18 -11.65
N ALA A 226 10.40 14.77 -11.55
CA ALA A 226 11.26 14.63 -12.71
C ALA A 226 10.73 13.57 -13.70
N LEU A 227 10.25 12.43 -13.21
CA LEU A 227 9.62 11.39 -14.02
C LEU A 227 8.40 11.92 -14.77
N LEU A 228 7.54 12.69 -14.12
CA LEU A 228 6.36 13.30 -14.73
C LEU A 228 6.76 14.27 -15.85
N ALA A 229 7.74 15.13 -15.62
CA ALA A 229 8.26 16.07 -16.61
C ALA A 229 8.89 15.39 -17.85
N GLU A 230 9.63 14.28 -17.63
CA GLU A 230 10.17 13.47 -18.73
C GLU A 230 9.05 12.84 -19.57
N GLN A 231 8.00 12.36 -18.93
CA GLN A 231 6.83 11.76 -19.56
C GLN A 231 6.12 12.77 -20.47
N ASP A 232 5.91 14.00 -19.99
CA ASP A 232 5.31 15.09 -20.75
C ASP A 232 6.16 15.47 -21.96
N THR A 233 7.48 15.52 -21.79
CA THR A 233 8.43 15.81 -22.87
C THR A 233 8.38 14.73 -23.97
N LYS A 234 8.36 13.45 -23.60
CA LYS A 234 8.23 12.32 -24.53
C LYS A 234 6.90 12.38 -25.29
N ALA A 235 5.80 12.66 -24.58
CA ALA A 235 4.47 12.81 -25.19
C ALA A 235 4.40 13.99 -26.18
N ALA A 236 5.01 15.12 -25.84
CA ALA A 236 5.10 16.30 -26.73
C ALA A 236 5.92 16.00 -27.99
N THR A 237 7.07 15.34 -27.84
CA THR A 237 7.95 14.96 -28.95
C THR A 237 7.25 13.94 -29.87
N GLY A 238 6.55 12.95 -29.31
CA GLY A 238 5.77 11.97 -30.07
C GLY A 238 4.65 12.63 -30.89
N ARG A 239 3.90 13.57 -30.29
CA ARG A 239 2.85 14.33 -31.00
C ARG A 239 3.42 15.18 -32.15
N THR A 240 4.59 15.79 -31.95
CA THR A 240 5.26 16.58 -32.99
C THR A 240 5.76 15.70 -34.12
N ALA A 241 6.30 14.52 -33.84
CA ALA A 241 6.73 13.56 -34.84
C ALA A 241 5.54 13.01 -35.66
N ALA A 242 4.45 12.62 -34.98
CA ALA A 242 3.23 12.17 -35.65
C ALA A 242 2.62 13.24 -36.56
N ARG A 243 2.61 14.50 -36.13
CA ARG A 243 2.13 15.63 -36.93
C ARG A 243 2.99 15.91 -38.17
N ARG A 244 4.31 15.69 -38.08
CA ARG A 244 5.22 15.77 -39.21
C ARG A 244 5.00 14.67 -40.24
N VAL A 245 4.74 13.43 -39.79
CA VAL A 245 4.44 12.29 -40.65
C VAL A 245 3.12 12.50 -41.40
N THR A 246 2.07 12.98 -40.73
CA THR A 246 0.78 13.28 -41.37
C THR A 246 0.86 14.46 -42.34
N ALA A 247 1.69 15.48 -42.04
CA ALA A 247 1.91 16.60 -42.95
C ALA A 247 2.77 16.26 -44.17
N ALA A 248 3.58 15.19 -44.09
CA ALA A 248 4.45 14.74 -45.20
C ALA A 248 3.78 13.68 -46.10
N GLN A 249 2.57 13.24 -45.82
CA GLN A 249 1.79 12.40 -46.76
C GLN A 249 1.25 13.32 -47.86
N PRO A 250 1.67 13.14 -49.12
CA PRO A 250 1.08 13.87 -50.25
C PRO A 250 -0.39 13.46 -50.35
N ALA A 251 -1.29 14.44 -50.51
CA ALA A 251 -2.71 14.24 -50.68
C ALA A 251 -2.93 13.13 -51.72
N ALA A 252 -3.57 12.05 -51.30
CA ALA A 252 -3.90 10.93 -52.18
C ALA A 252 -4.67 11.52 -53.36
N LYS A 253 -4.12 11.38 -54.57
CA LYS A 253 -4.78 11.77 -55.82
C LYS A 253 -6.15 11.06 -55.85
N ASP A 254 -7.18 11.86 -55.85
CA ASP A 254 -8.59 11.43 -55.97
C ASP A 254 -8.76 10.52 -57.21
N PRO A 255 -9.10 9.23 -57.04
CA PRO A 255 -9.28 8.31 -58.18
C PRO A 255 -10.48 8.65 -59.05
N ALA A 256 -11.33 9.60 -58.67
CA ALA A 256 -12.51 10.01 -59.42
C ALA A 256 -12.22 10.87 -60.67
N ARG A 257 -11.00 11.38 -60.86
CA ARG A 257 -10.68 12.21 -62.07
C ARG A 257 -10.10 11.41 -63.24
N SER A 258 -9.76 10.12 -63.06
CA SER A 258 -9.24 9.23 -64.14
C SER A 258 -10.31 8.51 -64.92
N ALA A 259 -11.57 8.45 -64.45
CA ALA A 259 -12.64 7.68 -65.10
C ALA A 259 -13.46 8.49 -66.15
N ALA A 260 -13.19 9.75 -66.31
CA ALA A 260 -13.98 10.62 -67.24
C ALA A 260 -13.41 10.73 -68.66
N LYS A 261 -12.31 10.05 -69.00
CA LYS A 261 -11.66 10.20 -70.32
C LYS A 261 -11.66 8.90 -71.19
N ALA A 262 -12.44 7.88 -70.84
CA ALA A 262 -12.50 6.61 -71.59
C ALA A 262 -13.95 6.21 -71.99
N LYS A 263 -14.76 7.17 -72.43
CA LYS A 263 -16.07 6.90 -73.03
C LYS A 263 -16.26 7.69 -74.33
N ALA A 264 -15.60 7.26 -75.39
CA ALA A 264 -16.03 7.57 -76.76
C ALA A 264 -15.32 6.67 -77.76
N ALA A 265 -15.96 5.53 -78.12
CA ALA A 265 -15.93 4.86 -79.46
C ALA A 265 -16.93 3.69 -79.50
N PRO A 266 -17.63 3.50 -80.59
CA PRO A 266 -18.90 2.74 -80.65
C PRO A 266 -18.80 1.31 -81.19
N GLY A 267 -19.69 0.50 -80.70
CA GLY A 267 -20.41 -0.55 -81.45
C GLY A 267 -19.68 -1.76 -82.00
N ARG A 268 -20.07 -2.96 -81.56
CA ARG A 268 -20.50 -4.05 -82.41
C ARG A 268 -21.21 -5.17 -81.63
N ARG A 269 -22.24 -5.65 -82.29
CA ARG A 269 -23.36 -6.59 -82.02
C ARG A 269 -22.92 -7.94 -81.41
N LYS A 270 -23.92 -8.51 -80.69
CA LYS A 270 -24.21 -9.89 -80.27
C LYS A 270 -23.94 -10.98 -81.28
N PRO A 271 -23.89 -12.33 -80.95
CA PRO A 271 -25.06 -13.05 -80.47
C PRO A 271 -24.81 -14.14 -79.37
N GLU A 272 -25.85 -14.36 -78.59
CA GLU A 272 -26.58 -15.56 -78.14
C GLU A 272 -25.85 -16.90 -78.04
N GLY A 273 -26.13 -17.61 -76.98
CA GLY A 273 -25.98 -19.05 -76.87
C GLY A 273 -25.92 -19.59 -75.43
N ARG A 274 -27.10 -19.83 -74.89
CA ARG A 274 -27.64 -21.05 -74.29
C ARG A 274 -26.88 -21.82 -73.20
N THR A 275 -27.51 -21.86 -72.08
CA THR A 275 -28.12 -22.98 -71.36
C THR A 275 -27.28 -23.85 -70.40
N ARG A 276 -27.93 -24.06 -69.27
CA ARG A 276 -28.01 -25.24 -68.37
C ARG A 276 -26.90 -25.39 -67.36
N SER A 277 -27.25 -25.44 -66.14
CA SER A 277 -28.10 -26.23 -65.24
C SER A 277 -27.30 -27.09 -64.28
N ALA A 278 -27.73 -27.06 -63.07
CA ALA A 278 -27.81 -28.08 -62.02
C ALA A 278 -26.60 -28.35 -61.15
N ALA A 279 -26.81 -28.02 -59.95
CA ALA A 279 -26.99 -28.90 -58.76
C ALA A 279 -25.80 -29.77 -58.36
N SER A 280 -25.31 -29.51 -57.19
CA SER A 280 -25.51 -30.31 -55.98
C SER A 280 -24.96 -29.52 -54.74
#